data_bed8567930c4a6f50b6dc76c3647fabd
#
_entry.id   bed8567930c4a6f50b6dc76c3647fabd
#
_cell.length_a   1.000
_cell.length_b   1.000
_cell.length_c   1.000
_cell.angle_alpha   90.00
_cell.angle_beta   90.00
_cell.angle_gamma   90.00
#
_symmetry.space_group_name_H-M   'P 1'
#
loop_
_entity.id
_entity.type
_entity.pdbx_description
1 polymer ?
#
loop_
_entity_poly.entity_id
_entity_poly.type
_entity_poly.pdbx_seq_one_letter_code
_entity_poly.pdbx_strand_id
1 'polypeptide(L)'
;MKRILTILTLIVCLSSCEKQEQSHWLYNMWSGEYDITMANNDTGEHEPHVASISLEFSDDRSECIVQRGVKDHYTVTRKTFKAYLNETEKIFVLNEGDYDSRILYWGQITTAGKCTLNFYSEDELVTVELVAHKLE
;
A
#
# COMPACT_ATOMS: atom_id res chain seq x y z
N MET A 1 -36.38 16.29 28.20
CA MET A 1 -36.34 15.88 26.79
C MET A 1 -35.16 16.42 26.03
N LYS A 2 -34.88 17.73 26.09
CA LYS A 2 -33.71 18.29 25.36
C LYS A 2 -32.37 17.71 25.78
N ARG A 3 -32.18 17.35 27.04
CA ARG A 3 -30.93 16.76 27.55
C ARG A 3 -30.69 15.35 27.01
N ILE A 4 -31.74 14.56 26.80
CA ILE A 4 -31.64 13.22 26.28
C ILE A 4 -31.26 13.25 24.79
N LEU A 5 -31.84 14.18 24.03
CA LEU A 5 -31.51 14.38 22.61
C LEU A 5 -30.05 14.80 22.43
N THR A 6 -29.52 15.65 23.30
CA THR A 6 -28.13 16.10 23.25
C THR A 6 -27.16 14.93 23.48
N ILE A 7 -27.48 14.05 24.44
CA ILE A 7 -26.67 12.87 24.74
C ILE A 7 -26.67 11.89 23.56
N LEU A 8 -27.82 11.66 22.94
CA LEU A 8 -27.96 10.80 21.76
C LEU A 8 -27.16 11.36 20.59
N THR A 9 -27.17 12.65 20.36
CA THR A 9 -26.39 13.29 19.30
C THR A 9 -24.89 13.10 19.54
N LEU A 10 -24.45 13.19 20.79
CA LEU A 10 -23.05 13.00 21.15
C LEU A 10 -22.60 11.56 20.87
N ILE A 11 -23.41 10.56 21.19
CA ILE A 11 -23.12 9.15 20.94
C ILE A 11 -23.02 8.88 19.43
N VAL A 12 -23.90 9.46 18.63
CA VAL A 12 -23.86 9.33 17.17
C VAL A 12 -22.60 9.95 16.59
N CYS A 13 -22.15 11.09 17.11
CA CYS A 13 -20.91 11.73 16.67
C CYS A 13 -19.68 10.84 16.96
N LEU A 14 -19.61 10.21 18.12
CA LEU A 14 -18.53 9.30 18.47
C LEU A 14 -18.49 8.07 17.54
N SER A 15 -19.65 7.50 17.24
CA SER A 15 -19.75 6.37 16.30
C SER A 15 -19.36 6.78 14.89
N SER A 16 -19.71 7.99 14.47
CA SER A 16 -19.31 8.51 13.15
C SER A 16 -17.81 8.72 13.06
N CYS A 17 -17.13 9.15 14.13
CA CYS A 17 -15.68 9.30 14.16
C CYS A 17 -14.97 7.96 13.97
N GLU A 18 -15.42 6.91 14.61
CA GLU A 18 -14.86 5.57 14.43
C GLU A 18 -15.02 5.08 12.99
N LYS A 19 -16.15 5.32 12.37
CA LYS A 19 -16.39 4.97 10.97
C LYS A 19 -15.53 5.79 10.01
N GLN A 20 -15.21 7.06 10.34
CA GLN A 20 -14.37 7.92 9.52
C GLN A 20 -12.92 7.44 9.47
N GLU A 21 -12.40 6.86 10.55
CA GLU A 21 -11.07 6.28 10.56
C GLU A 21 -10.96 5.10 9.58
N GLN A 22 -12.04 4.32 9.43
CA GLN A 22 -12.11 3.21 8.50
C GLN A 22 -12.39 3.63 7.06
N SER A 23 -12.76 4.89 6.83
CA SER A 23 -13.13 5.41 5.52
C SER A 23 -12.04 6.27 4.86
N HIS A 24 -10.78 6.18 5.32
CA HIS A 24 -9.68 6.85 4.67
C HIS A 24 -9.57 6.36 3.22
N TRP A 25 -9.36 7.29 2.28
CA TRP A 25 -9.28 6.95 0.85
C TRP A 25 -8.15 5.97 0.55
N LEU A 26 -7.09 5.98 1.36
CA LEU A 26 -5.99 5.03 1.25
C LEU A 26 -6.14 3.99 2.36
N TYR A 27 -6.53 2.78 2.00
CA TYR A 27 -6.64 1.69 2.96
C TYR A 27 -5.26 1.33 3.54
N ASN A 28 -5.23 0.67 4.69
CA ASN A 28 -3.98 0.33 5.36
C ASN A 28 -3.19 -0.76 4.62
N MET A 29 -3.86 -1.77 4.10
CA MET A 29 -3.19 -2.95 3.55
C MET A 29 -3.57 -3.18 2.10
N TRP A 30 -2.52 -3.42 1.31
CA TRP A 30 -2.63 -3.69 -0.11
C TRP A 30 -1.73 -4.85 -0.49
N SER A 31 -2.13 -5.63 -1.49
CA SER A 31 -1.26 -6.67 -2.04
C SER A 31 -1.52 -6.89 -3.51
N GLY A 32 -0.52 -7.43 -4.17
CA GLY A 32 -0.60 -7.79 -5.58
C GLY A 32 0.51 -8.76 -5.97
N GLU A 33 0.39 -9.28 -7.17
CA GLU A 33 1.39 -10.16 -7.77
C GLU A 33 1.82 -9.62 -9.12
N TYR A 34 3.04 -9.91 -9.50
CA TYR A 34 3.57 -9.51 -10.79
C TYR A 34 4.56 -10.56 -11.30
N ASP A 35 4.70 -10.64 -12.62
CA ASP A 35 5.59 -11.60 -13.26
C ASP A 35 7.01 -11.09 -13.29
N ILE A 36 7.96 -11.96 -12.97
CA ILE A 36 9.39 -11.68 -13.08
C ILE A 36 10.06 -12.83 -13.80
N THR A 37 11.28 -12.59 -14.27
CA THR A 37 12.15 -13.64 -14.77
C THR A 37 13.37 -13.74 -13.86
N MET A 38 13.78 -14.95 -13.54
CA MET A 38 14.95 -15.22 -12.73
C MET A 38 15.88 -16.18 -13.47
N ALA A 39 17.19 -15.91 -13.35
CA ALA A 39 18.18 -16.81 -13.92
C ALA A 39 18.22 -18.11 -13.10
N ASN A 40 18.19 -19.24 -13.79
CA ASN A 40 18.44 -20.54 -13.18
C ASN A 40 19.94 -20.68 -12.97
N ASN A 41 20.37 -20.93 -11.74
CA ASN A 41 21.80 -21.04 -11.41
C ASN A 41 22.48 -22.23 -12.09
N ASP A 42 21.74 -23.28 -12.43
CA ASP A 42 22.30 -24.48 -13.06
C ASP A 42 22.42 -24.34 -14.57
N THR A 43 21.45 -23.69 -15.23
CA THR A 43 21.40 -23.61 -16.70
C THR A 43 21.74 -22.22 -17.24
N GLY A 44 21.68 -21.18 -16.41
CA GLY A 44 21.81 -19.79 -16.83
C GLY A 44 20.62 -19.24 -17.60
N GLU A 45 19.60 -20.04 -17.85
CA GLU A 45 18.40 -19.60 -18.55
C GLU A 45 17.48 -18.81 -17.62
N HIS A 46 16.75 -17.85 -18.19
CA HIS A 46 15.75 -17.09 -17.47
C HIS A 46 14.43 -17.85 -17.42
N GLU A 47 13.91 -18.05 -16.23
CA GLU A 47 12.65 -18.74 -16.00
C GLU A 47 11.60 -17.75 -15.45
N PRO A 48 10.32 -17.92 -15.85
CA PRO A 48 9.24 -17.10 -15.30
C PRO A 48 8.93 -17.48 -13.86
N HIS A 49 8.74 -16.47 -13.03
CA HIS A 49 8.31 -16.63 -11.65
C HIS A 49 7.26 -15.58 -11.32
N VAL A 50 6.51 -15.80 -10.25
CA VAL A 50 5.55 -14.84 -9.73
C VAL A 50 6.11 -14.23 -8.47
N ALA A 51 6.22 -12.91 -8.46
CA ALA A 51 6.58 -12.14 -7.28
C ALA A 51 5.34 -11.59 -6.61
N SER A 52 5.41 -11.41 -5.31
CA SER A 52 4.36 -10.78 -4.52
C SER A 52 4.88 -9.50 -3.90
N ILE A 53 3.99 -8.55 -3.71
CA ILE A 53 4.27 -7.31 -3.01
C ILE A 53 3.08 -6.97 -2.11
N SER A 54 3.38 -6.54 -0.89
CA SER A 54 2.36 -6.02 0.00
C SER A 54 2.80 -4.69 0.58
N LEU A 55 1.82 -3.82 0.80
CA LEU A 55 2.01 -2.53 1.44
C LEU A 55 1.16 -2.51 2.72
N GLU A 56 1.77 -2.06 3.82
CA GLU A 56 1.06 -1.84 5.06
C GLU A 56 1.33 -0.42 5.53
N PHE A 57 0.33 0.44 5.38
CA PHE A 57 0.42 1.83 5.82
C PHE A 57 0.11 1.92 7.31
N SER A 58 0.82 2.81 8.01
CA SER A 58 0.51 3.16 9.38
C SER A 58 -0.88 3.83 9.45
N ASP A 59 -1.45 3.91 10.64
CA ASP A 59 -2.78 4.49 10.84
C ASP A 59 -2.85 5.95 10.38
N ASP A 60 -1.78 6.71 10.61
CA ASP A 60 -1.67 8.11 10.17
C ASP A 60 -1.17 8.25 8.73
N ARG A 61 -0.89 7.13 8.04
CA ARG A 61 -0.37 7.10 6.67
C ARG A 61 0.97 7.81 6.46
N SER A 62 1.75 8.00 7.53
CA SER A 62 3.06 8.64 7.43
C SER A 62 4.18 7.65 7.07
N GLU A 63 3.94 6.37 7.26
CA GLU A 63 4.90 5.31 6.97
C GLU A 63 4.22 4.14 6.26
N CYS A 64 5.02 3.41 5.50
CA CYS A 64 4.56 2.22 4.81
C CYS A 64 5.62 1.13 4.88
N ILE A 65 5.21 -0.07 5.29
CA ILE A 65 6.05 -1.25 5.23
C ILE A 65 5.81 -1.92 3.89
N VAL A 66 6.88 -2.06 3.10
CA VAL A 66 6.84 -2.77 1.82
C VAL A 66 7.50 -4.13 2.01
N GLN A 67 6.74 -5.17 1.72
CA GLN A 67 7.25 -6.54 1.75
C GLN A 67 7.17 -7.14 0.35
N ARG A 68 8.28 -7.67 -0.12
CA ARG A 68 8.39 -8.29 -1.44
C ARG A 68 8.98 -9.69 -1.31
N GLY A 69 8.49 -10.59 -2.13
CA GLY A 69 9.01 -11.95 -2.15
C GLY A 69 8.71 -12.60 -3.50
N VAL A 70 9.36 -13.72 -3.75
CA VAL A 70 9.10 -14.54 -4.94
C VAL A 70 8.40 -15.81 -4.48
N LYS A 71 7.30 -16.13 -5.14
CA LYS A 71 6.52 -17.31 -4.84
C LYS A 71 7.41 -18.56 -5.00
N ASP A 72 7.34 -19.48 -4.06
CA ASP A 72 8.15 -20.67 -3.97
C ASP A 72 9.64 -20.42 -3.62
N HIS A 73 9.99 -19.19 -3.25
CA HIS A 73 11.30 -18.84 -2.71
C HIS A 73 11.17 -18.33 -1.28
N TYR A 74 12.14 -18.65 -0.46
CA TYR A 74 12.12 -18.25 0.96
C TYR A 74 12.65 -16.85 1.21
N THR A 75 13.20 -16.20 0.20
CA THR A 75 13.75 -14.86 0.34
C THR A 75 12.62 -13.83 0.29
N VAL A 76 12.43 -13.15 1.41
CA VAL A 76 11.45 -12.07 1.55
C VAL A 76 12.18 -10.84 2.05
N THR A 77 11.97 -9.71 1.37
CA THR A 77 12.49 -8.41 1.82
C THR A 77 11.37 -7.62 2.47
N ARG A 78 11.69 -6.93 3.57
CA ARG A 78 10.73 -6.10 4.30
C ARG A 78 11.43 -4.82 4.71
N LYS A 79 10.87 -3.68 4.35
CA LYS A 79 11.46 -2.38 4.64
C LYS A 79 10.38 -1.34 4.91
N THR A 80 10.67 -0.43 5.83
CA THR A 80 9.79 0.69 6.15
C THR A 80 10.24 1.93 5.39
N PHE A 81 9.27 2.60 4.75
CA PHE A 81 9.48 3.82 4.00
C PHE A 81 8.64 4.95 4.59
N LYS A 82 9.05 6.19 4.31
CA LYS A 82 8.21 7.35 4.56
C LYS A 82 7.19 7.47 3.45
N ALA A 83 5.95 7.80 3.81
CA ALA A 83 4.84 7.94 2.87
C ALA A 83 4.37 9.40 2.82
N TYR A 84 4.16 9.87 1.61
CA TYR A 84 3.64 11.22 1.34
C TYR A 84 2.44 11.09 0.43
N LEU A 85 1.34 11.74 0.80
CA LEU A 85 0.05 11.57 0.16
C LEU A 85 -0.40 12.84 -0.55
N ASN A 86 -1.00 12.67 -1.72
CA ASN A 86 -1.76 13.70 -2.40
C ASN A 86 -3.22 13.26 -2.43
N GLU A 87 -4.03 13.81 -1.54
CA GLU A 87 -5.44 13.43 -1.41
C GLU A 87 -6.27 13.81 -2.63
N THR A 88 -5.98 14.95 -3.24
CA THR A 88 -6.72 15.43 -4.41
C THR A 88 -6.60 14.46 -5.59
N GLU A 89 -5.38 14.00 -5.87
CA GLU A 89 -5.09 13.11 -6.99
C GLU A 89 -5.13 11.63 -6.59
N LYS A 90 -5.28 11.34 -5.30
CA LYS A 90 -5.27 9.97 -4.77
C LYS A 90 -3.97 9.24 -5.10
N ILE A 91 -2.87 9.94 -4.92
CA ILE A 91 -1.52 9.43 -5.16
C ILE A 91 -0.76 9.34 -3.84
N PHE A 92 0.07 8.33 -3.71
CA PHE A 92 1.07 8.24 -2.65
C PHE A 92 2.46 8.00 -3.24
N VAL A 93 3.47 8.51 -2.55
CA VAL A 93 4.87 8.25 -2.87
C VAL A 93 5.59 7.73 -1.63
N LEU A 94 6.51 6.80 -1.83
CA LEU A 94 7.31 6.21 -0.76
C LEU A 94 8.79 6.49 -1.01
N ASN A 95 9.48 6.95 0.03
CA ASN A 95 10.93 7.16 -0.01
C ASN A 95 11.58 6.81 1.33
N GLU A 96 12.88 6.87 1.40
CA GLU A 96 13.64 6.50 2.60
C GLU A 96 13.86 7.66 3.57
N GLY A 97 13.46 8.87 3.22
CA GLY A 97 13.75 10.04 4.03
C GLY A 97 12.77 11.17 3.83
N ASP A 98 13.29 12.39 3.68
CA ASP A 98 12.50 13.59 3.53
C ASP A 98 11.73 13.62 2.19
N TYR A 99 10.77 14.53 2.09
CA TYR A 99 9.95 14.69 0.88
C TYR A 99 10.77 14.83 -0.40
N ASP A 100 11.92 15.48 -0.34
CA ASP A 100 12.81 15.67 -1.49
C ASP A 100 13.70 14.46 -1.79
N SER A 101 13.62 13.39 -0.99
CA SER A 101 14.36 12.17 -1.24
C SER A 101 13.84 11.45 -2.49
N ARG A 102 14.70 10.61 -3.08
CA ARG A 102 14.35 9.83 -4.25
C ARG A 102 13.08 9.00 -4.00
N ILE A 103 12.11 9.12 -4.90
CA ILE A 103 10.90 8.32 -4.88
C ILE A 103 11.24 6.89 -5.31
N LEU A 104 10.92 5.91 -4.46
CA LEU A 104 11.20 4.50 -4.72
C LEU A 104 9.95 3.75 -5.18
N TYR A 105 8.79 4.12 -4.65
CA TYR A 105 7.49 3.58 -5.03
C TYR A 105 6.50 4.73 -5.18
N TRP A 106 5.62 4.63 -6.16
CA TRP A 106 4.51 5.58 -6.28
C TRP A 106 3.27 4.85 -6.77
N GLY A 107 2.15 5.21 -6.20
CA GLY A 107 0.89 4.56 -6.50
C GLY A 107 -0.25 5.53 -6.65
N GLN A 108 -1.25 5.13 -7.41
CA GLN A 108 -2.47 5.90 -7.62
C GLN A 108 -3.68 4.99 -7.45
N ILE A 109 -4.65 5.46 -6.66
CA ILE A 109 -5.93 4.77 -6.51
C ILE A 109 -6.72 4.95 -7.80
N THR A 110 -7.06 3.85 -8.45
CA THR A 110 -7.80 3.85 -9.72
C THR A 110 -9.30 3.75 -9.51
N THR A 111 -9.71 2.83 -8.61
CA THR A 111 -11.09 2.68 -8.17
C THR A 111 -11.08 2.31 -6.70
N ALA A 112 -12.24 2.31 -6.04
CA ALA A 112 -12.31 1.92 -4.62
C ALA A 112 -11.72 0.53 -4.41
N GLY A 113 -10.68 0.45 -3.58
CA GLY A 113 -10.00 -0.81 -3.26
C GLY A 113 -9.00 -1.29 -4.29
N LYS A 114 -8.72 -0.51 -5.35
CA LYS A 114 -7.71 -0.86 -6.36
C LYS A 114 -6.72 0.27 -6.55
N CYS A 115 -5.47 -0.10 -6.74
CA CYS A 115 -4.35 0.83 -6.87
C CYS A 115 -3.37 0.32 -7.92
N THR A 116 -2.81 1.25 -8.70
CA THR A 116 -1.68 0.95 -9.57
C THR A 116 -0.41 1.39 -8.87
N LEU A 117 0.51 0.46 -8.62
CA LEU A 117 1.80 0.73 -7.98
C LEU A 117 2.91 0.65 -9.02
N ASN A 118 3.83 1.60 -8.99
CA ASN A 118 4.98 1.65 -9.87
C ASN A 118 6.27 1.69 -9.07
N PHE A 119 7.28 0.98 -9.54
CA PHE A 119 8.64 1.03 -9.00
C PHE A 119 9.63 0.52 -10.04
N TYR A 120 10.91 0.79 -9.83
CA TYR A 120 11.96 0.26 -10.69
C TYR A 120 12.58 -0.99 -10.07
N SER A 121 12.76 -2.02 -10.87
CA SER A 121 13.48 -3.22 -10.52
C SER A 121 14.51 -3.48 -11.62
N GLU A 122 15.80 -3.48 -11.26
CA GLU A 122 16.90 -3.69 -12.21
C GLU A 122 16.81 -2.75 -13.44
N ASP A 123 16.55 -1.46 -13.17
CA ASP A 123 16.40 -0.40 -14.17
C ASP A 123 15.15 -0.52 -15.07
N GLU A 124 14.29 -1.50 -14.83
CA GLU A 124 13.02 -1.64 -15.54
C GLU A 124 11.87 -1.14 -14.67
N LEU A 125 10.95 -0.43 -15.31
CA LEU A 125 9.73 0.03 -14.64
C LEU A 125 8.75 -1.14 -14.50
N VAL A 126 8.36 -1.42 -13.27
CA VAL A 126 7.36 -2.43 -12.94
C VAL A 126 6.09 -1.72 -12.52
N THR A 127 4.97 -2.13 -13.09
CA THR A 127 3.64 -1.64 -12.73
C THR A 127 2.80 -2.83 -12.25
N VAL A 128 2.26 -2.70 -11.05
CA VAL A 128 1.48 -3.77 -10.41
C VAL A 128 0.12 -3.23 -10.00
N GLU A 129 -0.92 -4.00 -10.26
CA GLU A 129 -2.24 -3.69 -9.73
C GLU A 129 -2.37 -4.28 -8.34
N LEU A 130 -2.67 -3.43 -7.36
CA LEU A 130 -2.87 -3.82 -5.97
C LEU A 130 -4.34 -3.79 -5.61
N VAL A 131 -4.73 -4.69 -4.74
CA VAL A 131 -6.07 -4.77 -4.18
C VAL A 131 -5.98 -4.54 -2.68
N ALA A 132 -6.88 -3.72 -2.16
CA ALA A 132 -6.95 -3.43 -0.74
C ALA A 132 -7.52 -4.60 0.04
N HIS A 133 -6.95 -4.85 1.20
CA HIS A 133 -7.50 -5.78 2.18
C HIS A 133 -8.28 -4.98 3.20
N LYS A 134 -9.58 -5.25 3.28
CA LYS A 134 -10.42 -4.62 4.28
C LYS A 134 -10.19 -5.33 5.61
N LEU A 135 -9.90 -4.54 6.63
CA LEU A 135 -9.89 -5.04 8.00
C LEU A 135 -11.34 -5.26 8.43
N GLU A 136 -11.65 -6.48 8.70
CA GLU A 136 -12.96 -6.82 9.29
C GLU A 136 -12.97 -6.56 10.80
#